data_da89ac9064e9f73ae567645901bd41b8
#
_entry.id   da89ac9064e9f73ae567645901bd41b8
#
_cell.length_a   1.000
_cell.length_b   1.000
_cell.length_c   1.000
_cell.angle_alpha   90.00
_cell.angle_beta   90.00
_cell.angle_gamma   90.00
#
_symmetry.space_group_name_H-M   'P 1'
#
loop_
_entity.id
_entity.type
_entity.pdbx_description
1 polymer ?
#
loop_
_entity_poly.entity_id
_entity_poly.type
_entity_poly.pdbx_seq_one_letter_code
_entity_poly.pdbx_strand_id
1 'polypeptide(L)'
;MCPWCIIGWLKFEKVMAHFEGRLAFRVQWHPFELNPDMPPEGEDAAAHVMRKYGISADQSRANSGRLADIARELGFAFNRGPEFRMRNSFDAHRLLTWAGALEEPEQAAATGVQTALKLALFRAHFTDNRDVSDHAVLADVAASVGLDRVRAAAILAGDDYGEMVRVEEAYWADQNVTGVPAFILGGRMMVPGAQDPDMFIRVIESKVLAAAA
;
A
#
# COMPACT_ATOMS: atom_id res chain seq x y z
N MET A 1 -2.40 -4.09 -6.69
CA MET A 1 -1.50 -3.21 -5.91
C MET A 1 -1.35 -1.84 -6.58
N CYS A 2 -1.30 -0.71 -5.82
CA CYS A 2 -1.31 0.66 -6.37
C CYS A 2 0.10 1.28 -6.36
N PRO A 3 0.63 1.73 -7.51
CA PRO A 3 1.95 2.35 -7.56
C PRO A 3 2.00 3.74 -6.89
N TRP A 4 0.89 4.46 -6.85
CA TRP A 4 0.81 5.73 -6.12
C TRP A 4 0.88 5.54 -4.60
N CYS A 5 0.57 4.34 -4.08
CA CYS A 5 0.66 4.07 -2.66
C CYS A 5 2.11 4.03 -2.17
N ILE A 6 3.04 3.41 -2.92
CA ILE A 6 4.46 3.46 -2.54
C ILE A 6 5.02 4.89 -2.71
N ILE A 7 4.65 5.61 -3.76
CA ILE A 7 5.06 7.02 -3.92
C ILE A 7 4.54 7.88 -2.77
N GLY A 8 3.27 7.71 -2.39
CA GLY A 8 2.68 8.42 -1.26
C GLY A 8 3.39 8.12 0.05
N TRP A 9 3.73 6.85 0.29
CA TRP A 9 4.50 6.44 1.46
C TRP A 9 5.88 7.12 1.51
N LEU A 10 6.67 7.05 0.43
CA LEU A 10 8.01 7.64 0.38
C LEU A 10 7.99 9.17 0.56
N LYS A 11 6.94 9.83 0.09
CA LYS A 11 6.70 11.24 0.37
C LYS A 11 6.35 11.46 1.85
N PHE A 12 5.53 10.58 2.43
CA PHE A 12 5.14 10.68 3.84
C PHE A 12 6.30 10.37 4.79
N GLU A 13 7.27 9.53 4.43
CA GLU A 13 8.52 9.36 5.18
C GLU A 13 9.27 10.68 5.36
N LYS A 14 9.29 11.55 4.33
CA LYS A 14 9.86 12.90 4.46
C LYS A 14 9.08 13.78 5.44
N VAL A 15 7.77 13.61 5.52
CA VAL A 15 6.93 14.29 6.51
C VAL A 15 7.26 13.81 7.93
N MET A 16 7.37 12.51 8.12
CA MET A 16 7.75 11.95 9.43
C MET A 16 9.13 12.45 9.87
N ALA A 17 10.10 12.49 8.96
CA ALA A 17 11.43 13.04 9.22
C ALA A 17 11.38 14.54 9.58
N HIS A 18 10.51 15.35 8.92
CA HIS A 18 10.34 16.77 9.26
C HIS A 18 9.87 16.96 10.71
N PHE A 19 9.06 16.05 11.23
CA PHE A 19 8.53 16.12 12.60
C PHE A 19 9.34 15.32 13.61
N GLU A 20 10.50 14.80 13.25
CA GLU A 20 11.37 14.03 14.17
C GLU A 20 11.63 14.84 15.45
N GLY A 21 11.49 14.19 16.61
CA GLY A 21 11.61 14.82 17.93
C GLY A 21 10.43 15.71 18.34
N ARG A 22 9.46 15.98 17.43
CA ARG A 22 8.24 16.79 17.70
C ARG A 22 6.98 15.94 17.75
N LEU A 23 6.88 14.93 16.91
CA LEU A 23 5.73 14.01 16.85
C LEU A 23 6.23 12.57 16.73
N ALA A 24 5.55 11.66 17.42
CA ALA A 24 5.63 10.24 17.17
C ALA A 24 4.48 9.83 16.23
N PHE A 25 4.83 9.19 15.12
CA PHE A 25 3.83 8.67 14.18
C PHE A 25 3.57 7.20 14.48
N ARG A 26 2.30 6.84 14.51
CA ARG A 26 1.84 5.47 14.48
C ARG A 26 1.13 5.26 13.15
N VAL A 27 1.63 4.32 12.35
CA VAL A 27 1.07 4.02 11.03
C VAL A 27 0.39 2.66 11.06
N GLN A 28 -0.82 2.61 10.56
CA GLN A 28 -1.59 1.39 10.34
C GLN A 28 -2.03 1.33 8.88
N TRP A 29 -1.85 0.19 8.24
CA TRP A 29 -2.25 -0.04 6.86
C TRP A 29 -3.59 -0.76 6.82
N HIS A 30 -4.52 -0.19 6.07
CA HIS A 30 -5.86 -0.72 5.88
C HIS A 30 -6.02 -1.35 4.49
N PRO A 31 -6.83 -2.40 4.35
CA PRO A 31 -7.07 -3.04 3.06
C PRO A 31 -7.89 -2.15 2.14
N PHE A 32 -7.60 -2.22 0.85
CA PHE A 32 -8.37 -1.63 -0.23
C PHE A 32 -8.05 -2.34 -1.54
N GLU A 33 -9.03 -2.98 -2.13
CA GLU A 33 -8.89 -3.60 -3.45
C GLU A 33 -9.34 -2.64 -4.56
N LEU A 34 -8.40 -2.19 -5.41
CA LEU A 34 -8.71 -1.38 -6.59
C LEU A 34 -9.50 -2.15 -7.65
N ASN A 35 -9.37 -3.46 -7.66
CA ASN A 35 -9.96 -4.37 -8.63
C ASN A 35 -10.33 -5.67 -7.90
N PRO A 36 -11.42 -5.71 -7.12
CA PRO A 36 -11.81 -6.90 -6.34
C PRO A 36 -12.15 -8.09 -7.24
N ASP A 37 -12.58 -7.84 -8.48
CA ASP A 37 -12.92 -8.88 -9.47
C ASP A 37 -11.71 -9.29 -10.34
N MET A 38 -10.47 -9.00 -9.91
CA MET A 38 -9.28 -9.40 -10.66
C MET A 38 -9.18 -10.92 -10.71
N PRO A 39 -9.10 -11.51 -11.92
CA PRO A 39 -9.01 -12.96 -12.06
C PRO A 39 -7.69 -13.50 -11.46
N PRO A 40 -7.66 -14.80 -11.08
CA PRO A 40 -6.48 -15.40 -10.45
C PRO A 40 -5.19 -15.26 -11.27
N GLU A 41 -5.27 -15.40 -12.60
CA GLU A 41 -4.15 -15.24 -13.52
C GLU A 41 -3.69 -13.77 -13.66
N GLY A 42 -4.47 -12.83 -13.13
CA GLY A 42 -4.25 -11.40 -13.30
C GLY A 42 -4.55 -10.93 -14.72
N GLU A 43 -4.21 -9.68 -15.02
CA GLU A 43 -4.44 -9.04 -16.32
C GLU A 43 -3.16 -8.32 -16.77
N ASP A 44 -2.92 -8.24 -18.09
CA ASP A 44 -1.87 -7.37 -18.62
C ASP A 44 -2.05 -5.94 -18.13
N ALA A 45 -1.02 -5.38 -17.54
CA ALA A 45 -1.16 -4.09 -16.85
C ALA A 45 -1.44 -2.93 -17.80
N ALA A 46 -0.88 -2.94 -19.01
CA ALA A 46 -1.11 -1.90 -20.00
C ALA A 46 -2.54 -1.99 -20.55
N ALA A 47 -3.00 -3.20 -20.90
CA ALA A 47 -4.35 -3.45 -21.35
C ALA A 47 -5.38 -3.05 -20.29
N HIS A 48 -5.14 -3.42 -19.03
CA HIS A 48 -5.99 -3.04 -17.89
C HIS A 48 -6.13 -1.53 -17.76
N VAL A 49 -5.01 -0.80 -17.75
CA VAL A 49 -4.99 0.66 -17.60
C VAL A 49 -5.67 1.35 -18.76
N MET A 50 -5.39 0.93 -20.00
CA MET A 50 -6.06 1.46 -21.19
C MET A 50 -7.58 1.28 -21.13
N ARG A 51 -8.04 0.08 -20.78
CA ARG A 51 -9.47 -0.23 -20.65
C ARG A 51 -10.13 0.54 -19.50
N LYS A 52 -9.50 0.56 -18.32
CA LYS A 52 -10.08 1.17 -17.11
C LYS A 52 -10.21 2.70 -17.22
N TYR A 53 -9.24 3.36 -17.87
CA TYR A 53 -9.19 4.82 -17.95
C TYR A 53 -9.50 5.39 -19.34
N GLY A 54 -9.79 4.55 -20.32
CA GLY A 54 -10.15 4.99 -21.68
C GLY A 54 -8.99 5.73 -22.38
N ILE A 55 -7.73 5.36 -22.09
CA ILE A 55 -6.54 6.03 -22.65
C ILE A 55 -5.85 5.20 -23.72
N SER A 56 -5.11 5.89 -24.62
CA SER A 56 -4.32 5.23 -25.66
C SER A 56 -3.07 4.54 -25.10
N ALA A 57 -2.48 3.63 -25.88
CA ALA A 57 -1.23 2.97 -25.53
C ALA A 57 -0.08 3.98 -25.33
N ASP A 58 -0.02 5.05 -26.12
CA ASP A 58 0.99 6.11 -25.98
C ASP A 58 0.80 6.87 -24.67
N GLN A 59 -0.42 7.21 -24.33
CA GLN A 59 -0.74 7.86 -23.04
C GLN A 59 -0.41 6.94 -21.85
N SER A 60 -0.71 5.65 -21.97
CA SER A 60 -0.37 4.65 -20.95
C SER A 60 1.14 4.56 -20.74
N ARG A 61 1.94 4.50 -21.84
CA ARG A 61 3.40 4.50 -21.78
C ARG A 61 3.96 5.79 -21.15
N ALA A 62 3.46 6.95 -21.58
CA ALA A 62 3.89 8.25 -21.04
C ALA A 62 3.58 8.37 -19.54
N ASN A 63 2.40 7.91 -19.11
CA ASN A 63 2.02 7.90 -17.70
C ASN A 63 2.91 6.95 -16.87
N SER A 64 3.21 5.77 -17.41
CA SER A 64 4.09 4.80 -16.75
C SER A 64 5.53 5.33 -16.65
N GLY A 65 6.03 6.02 -17.66
CA GLY A 65 7.35 6.66 -17.64
C GLY A 65 7.44 7.74 -16.54
N ARG A 66 6.48 8.67 -16.52
CA ARG A 66 6.43 9.72 -15.49
C ARG A 66 6.37 9.13 -14.07
N LEU A 67 5.58 8.08 -13.88
CA LEU A 67 5.47 7.41 -12.60
C LEU A 67 6.81 6.78 -12.17
N ALA A 68 7.52 6.14 -13.12
CA ALA A 68 8.83 5.56 -12.86
C ALA A 68 9.89 6.61 -12.52
N ASP A 69 9.84 7.78 -13.18
CA ASP A 69 10.73 8.91 -12.90
C ASP A 69 10.51 9.45 -11.48
N ILE A 70 9.27 9.71 -11.09
CA ILE A 70 8.91 10.15 -9.72
C ILE A 70 9.39 9.14 -8.67
N ALA A 71 9.16 7.85 -8.91
CA ALA A 71 9.58 6.81 -7.97
C ALA A 71 11.11 6.75 -7.83
N ARG A 72 11.84 6.87 -8.96
CA ARG A 72 13.32 6.88 -8.97
C ARG A 72 13.90 8.06 -8.19
N GLU A 73 13.31 9.24 -8.32
CA GLU A 73 13.69 10.42 -7.52
C GLU A 73 13.46 10.21 -6.01
N LEU A 74 12.52 9.37 -5.66
CA LEU A 74 12.23 8.95 -4.28
C LEU A 74 13.00 7.71 -3.83
N GLY A 75 13.91 7.17 -4.66
CA GLY A 75 14.74 6.00 -4.34
C GLY A 75 14.05 4.65 -4.56
N PHE A 76 12.95 4.58 -5.31
CA PHE A 76 12.25 3.34 -5.59
C PHE A 76 12.26 2.99 -7.09
N ALA A 77 12.59 1.73 -7.42
CA ALA A 77 12.66 1.26 -8.79
C ALA A 77 11.38 0.52 -9.23
N PHE A 78 10.76 0.99 -10.31
CA PHE A 78 9.73 0.24 -11.03
C PHE A 78 10.37 -0.50 -12.22
N ASN A 79 10.62 -1.80 -12.07
CA ASN A 79 11.16 -2.66 -13.12
C ASN A 79 10.02 -3.38 -13.87
N ARG A 80 9.12 -2.60 -14.47
CA ARG A 80 7.99 -3.16 -15.21
C ARG A 80 8.43 -3.54 -16.61
N GLY A 81 8.61 -4.85 -16.83
CA GLY A 81 8.79 -5.39 -18.15
C GLY A 81 7.50 -5.37 -19.00
N PRO A 82 7.59 -5.75 -20.29
CA PRO A 82 6.43 -5.79 -21.19
C PRO A 82 5.34 -6.78 -20.73
N GLU A 83 5.71 -7.76 -19.93
CA GLU A 83 4.82 -8.81 -19.39
C GLU A 83 4.33 -8.50 -17.97
N PHE A 84 4.48 -7.26 -17.51
CA PHE A 84 4.03 -6.88 -16.18
C PHE A 84 2.51 -7.01 -16.04
N ARG A 85 2.05 -7.75 -15.02
CA ARG A 85 0.63 -8.05 -14.81
C ARG A 85 0.09 -7.38 -13.56
N MET A 86 -1.15 -6.91 -13.64
CA MET A 86 -1.97 -6.63 -12.47
C MET A 86 -2.35 -7.96 -11.82
N ARG A 87 -2.26 -8.03 -10.50
CA ARG A 87 -2.52 -9.24 -9.71
C ARG A 87 -3.64 -9.00 -8.72
N ASN A 88 -4.36 -10.05 -8.38
CA ASN A 88 -5.26 -10.00 -7.23
C ASN A 88 -4.44 -9.72 -5.97
N SER A 89 -4.94 -8.89 -5.07
CA SER A 89 -4.23 -8.49 -3.87
C SER A 89 -4.93 -8.87 -2.56
N PHE A 90 -6.02 -9.64 -2.64
CA PHE A 90 -6.79 -10.02 -1.47
C PHE A 90 -5.96 -10.76 -0.42
N ASP A 91 -5.24 -11.81 -0.84
CA ASP A 91 -4.41 -12.59 0.06
C ASP A 91 -3.23 -11.79 0.64
N ALA A 92 -2.68 -10.85 -0.12
CA ALA A 92 -1.70 -9.91 0.41
C ALA A 92 -2.31 -9.02 1.51
N HIS A 93 -3.58 -8.60 1.38
CA HIS A 93 -4.29 -7.86 2.43
C HIS A 93 -4.56 -8.72 3.66
N ARG A 94 -4.88 -10.01 3.52
CA ARG A 94 -5.02 -10.95 4.64
C ARG A 94 -3.74 -11.06 5.46
N LEU A 95 -2.58 -11.19 4.80
CA LEU A 95 -1.29 -11.21 5.50
C LEU A 95 -0.95 -9.86 6.17
N LEU A 96 -1.31 -8.72 5.55
CA LEU A 96 -1.12 -7.40 6.14
C LEU A 96 -2.01 -7.21 7.37
N THR A 97 -3.26 -7.69 7.34
CA THR A 97 -4.16 -7.66 8.49
C THR A 97 -3.61 -8.53 9.63
N TRP A 98 -3.10 -9.74 9.31
CA TRP A 98 -2.40 -10.57 10.28
C TRP A 98 -1.18 -9.85 10.89
N ALA A 99 -0.32 -9.27 10.06
CA ALA A 99 0.87 -8.57 10.55
C ALA A 99 0.50 -7.40 11.48
N GLY A 100 -0.54 -6.64 11.13
CA GLY A 100 -1.05 -5.56 12.00
C GLY A 100 -1.61 -6.05 13.33
N ALA A 101 -2.22 -7.26 13.35
CA ALA A 101 -2.73 -7.87 14.58
C ALA A 101 -1.63 -8.36 15.53
N LEU A 102 -0.39 -8.49 15.06
CA LEU A 102 0.77 -8.84 15.89
C LEU A 102 1.40 -7.62 16.56
N GLU A 103 1.05 -6.41 16.11
CA GLU A 103 1.61 -5.18 16.67
C GLU A 103 0.80 -4.74 17.89
N GLU A 104 1.49 -4.61 19.04
CA GLU A 104 0.87 -4.00 20.20
C GLU A 104 0.52 -2.54 19.89
N PRO A 105 -0.69 -2.08 20.27
CA PRO A 105 -1.15 -0.72 19.96
C PRO A 105 -0.18 0.39 20.39
N GLU A 106 0.57 0.17 21.48
CA GLU A 106 1.54 1.12 22.04
C GLU A 106 2.90 1.06 21.33
N GLN A 107 3.18 -0.01 20.58
CA GLN A 107 4.45 -0.25 19.90
C GLN A 107 4.34 -0.08 18.38
N ALA A 108 3.15 0.13 17.85
CA ALA A 108 2.92 0.34 16.43
C ALA A 108 3.57 1.65 15.99
N ALA A 109 4.82 1.55 15.56
CA ALA A 109 5.57 2.64 14.96
C ALA A 109 5.46 2.60 13.44
N ALA A 110 5.88 3.66 12.78
CA ALA A 110 5.98 3.70 11.33
C ALA A 110 6.87 2.57 10.73
N THR A 111 7.71 1.98 11.57
CA THR A 111 8.64 0.89 11.24
C THR A 111 8.17 -0.48 11.74
N GLY A 112 6.91 -0.66 12.11
CA GLY A 112 6.34 -1.93 12.55
C GLY A 112 6.36 -3.02 11.46
N VAL A 113 6.11 -4.27 11.86
CA VAL A 113 6.16 -5.43 10.96
C VAL A 113 5.13 -5.36 9.84
N GLN A 114 3.97 -4.74 10.08
CA GLN A 114 2.95 -4.50 9.04
C GLN A 114 3.50 -3.58 7.95
N THR A 115 4.16 -2.48 8.34
CA THR A 115 4.79 -1.56 7.39
C THR A 115 5.94 -2.25 6.65
N ALA A 116 6.79 -3.00 7.35
CA ALA A 116 7.88 -3.76 6.71
C ALA A 116 7.34 -4.74 5.66
N LEU A 117 6.27 -5.49 5.98
CA LEU A 117 5.61 -6.39 5.03
C LEU A 117 5.02 -5.63 3.85
N LYS A 118 4.36 -4.48 4.08
CA LYS A 118 3.80 -3.66 3.02
C LYS A 118 4.86 -3.19 2.03
N LEU A 119 6.00 -2.74 2.51
CA LEU A 119 7.11 -2.28 1.68
C LEU A 119 7.78 -3.44 0.92
N ALA A 120 7.93 -4.59 1.57
CA ALA A 120 8.43 -5.80 0.92
C ALA A 120 7.50 -6.29 -0.21
N LEU A 121 6.18 -6.23 -0.01
CA LEU A 121 5.19 -6.54 -1.05
C LEU A 121 5.25 -5.57 -2.23
N PHE A 122 5.44 -4.25 -1.97
CA PHE A 122 5.65 -3.28 -3.06
C PHE A 122 6.92 -3.59 -3.86
N ARG A 123 8.01 -3.94 -3.19
CA ARG A 123 9.27 -4.32 -3.84
C ARG A 123 9.10 -5.60 -4.66
N ALA A 124 8.54 -6.65 -4.06
CA ALA A 124 8.28 -7.91 -4.74
C ALA A 124 7.48 -7.70 -6.03
N HIS A 125 6.40 -6.91 -5.98
CA HIS A 125 5.54 -6.67 -7.12
C HIS A 125 6.16 -5.73 -8.16
N PHE A 126 6.64 -4.55 -7.75
CA PHE A 126 7.02 -3.48 -8.67
C PHE A 126 8.49 -3.52 -9.11
N THR A 127 9.38 -4.03 -8.27
CA THR A 127 10.82 -4.08 -8.56
C THR A 127 11.23 -5.46 -9.05
N ASP A 128 10.77 -6.52 -8.36
CA ASP A 128 11.22 -7.89 -8.61
C ASP A 128 10.28 -8.65 -9.57
N ASN A 129 9.16 -8.05 -9.98
CA ASN A 129 8.13 -8.64 -10.85
C ASN A 129 7.59 -9.99 -10.33
N ARG A 130 7.59 -10.19 -9.01
CA ARG A 130 7.04 -11.41 -8.40
C ARG A 130 5.51 -11.37 -8.40
N ASP A 131 4.92 -12.55 -8.51
CA ASP A 131 3.47 -12.70 -8.43
C ASP A 131 2.99 -12.62 -6.98
N VAL A 132 2.42 -11.48 -6.60
CA VAL A 132 1.87 -11.24 -5.24
C VAL A 132 0.45 -11.79 -5.04
N SER A 133 -0.02 -12.63 -5.94
CA SER A 133 -1.19 -13.51 -5.75
C SER A 133 -0.78 -14.97 -5.53
N ASP A 134 0.49 -15.32 -5.76
CA ASP A 134 1.03 -16.65 -5.48
C ASP A 134 1.31 -16.83 -3.98
N HIS A 135 0.73 -17.85 -3.37
CA HIS A 135 0.85 -18.12 -1.93
C HIS A 135 2.28 -18.40 -1.48
N ALA A 136 3.09 -19.08 -2.31
CA ALA A 136 4.49 -19.35 -1.97
C ALA A 136 5.31 -18.05 -1.98
N VAL A 137 5.07 -17.17 -2.96
CA VAL A 137 5.67 -15.84 -3.03
C VAL A 137 5.28 -15.00 -1.82
N LEU A 138 4.00 -14.97 -1.46
CA LEU A 138 3.51 -14.22 -0.31
C LEU A 138 4.11 -14.71 1.01
N ALA A 139 4.20 -16.03 1.22
CA ALA A 139 4.82 -16.62 2.40
C ALA A 139 6.32 -16.30 2.49
N ASP A 140 7.04 -16.31 1.35
CA ASP A 140 8.46 -15.94 1.29
C ASP A 140 8.67 -14.45 1.61
N VAL A 141 7.79 -13.56 1.08
CA VAL A 141 7.84 -12.13 1.37
C VAL A 141 7.58 -11.87 2.85
N ALA A 142 6.61 -12.56 3.46
CA ALA A 142 6.36 -12.47 4.89
C ALA A 142 7.58 -12.90 5.71
N ALA A 143 8.21 -14.01 5.34
CA ALA A 143 9.43 -14.49 6.00
C ALA A 143 10.61 -13.52 5.88
N SER A 144 10.72 -12.81 4.75
CA SER A 144 11.81 -11.84 4.54
C SER A 144 11.79 -10.65 5.50
N VAL A 145 10.65 -10.41 6.17
CA VAL A 145 10.48 -9.34 7.17
C VAL A 145 10.36 -9.90 8.61
N GLY A 146 10.71 -11.18 8.81
CA GLY A 146 10.75 -11.80 10.13
C GLY A 146 9.43 -12.44 10.58
N LEU A 147 8.41 -12.51 9.73
CA LEU A 147 7.17 -13.24 10.02
C LEU A 147 7.37 -14.75 9.83
N ASP A 148 6.61 -15.55 10.58
CA ASP A 148 6.64 -17.01 10.47
C ASP A 148 6.07 -17.47 9.11
N ARG A 149 6.94 -18.05 8.27
CA ARG A 149 6.60 -18.54 6.94
C ARG A 149 5.54 -19.65 6.98
N VAL A 150 5.60 -20.52 7.99
CA VAL A 150 4.65 -21.64 8.12
C VAL A 150 3.27 -21.10 8.49
N ARG A 151 3.22 -20.14 9.40
CA ARG A 151 1.97 -19.47 9.77
C ARG A 151 1.39 -18.67 8.59
N ALA A 152 2.22 -17.93 7.85
CA ALA A 152 1.81 -17.23 6.64
C ALA A 152 1.19 -18.19 5.61
N ALA A 153 1.84 -19.32 5.36
CA ALA A 153 1.32 -20.34 4.44
C ALA A 153 0.00 -20.97 4.96
N ALA A 154 -0.14 -21.17 6.25
CA ALA A 154 -1.38 -21.69 6.85
C ALA A 154 -2.56 -20.69 6.70
N ILE A 155 -2.31 -19.40 6.91
CA ILE A 155 -3.30 -18.32 6.68
C ILE A 155 -3.76 -18.35 5.21
N LEU A 156 -2.82 -18.44 4.28
CA LEU A 156 -3.11 -18.42 2.84
C LEU A 156 -3.87 -19.68 2.37
N ALA A 157 -3.62 -20.82 2.98
CA ALA A 157 -4.31 -22.08 2.67
C ALA A 157 -5.73 -22.15 3.22
N GLY A 158 -6.06 -21.36 4.24
CA GLY A 158 -7.38 -21.25 4.85
C GLY A 158 -8.06 -19.92 4.57
N ASP A 159 -9.03 -19.56 5.43
CA ASP A 159 -9.83 -18.34 5.31
C ASP A 159 -9.47 -17.29 6.38
N ASP A 160 -8.42 -17.52 7.17
CA ASP A 160 -8.00 -16.62 8.24
C ASP A 160 -7.84 -15.18 7.71
N TYR A 161 -8.37 -14.22 8.47
CA TYR A 161 -8.38 -12.78 8.17
C TYR A 161 -9.21 -12.35 6.95
N GLY A 162 -9.82 -13.27 6.20
CA GLY A 162 -10.61 -12.92 5.00
C GLY A 162 -11.82 -12.06 5.32
N GLU A 163 -12.62 -12.45 6.31
CA GLU A 163 -13.77 -11.66 6.77
C GLU A 163 -13.37 -10.31 7.32
N MET A 164 -12.27 -10.23 8.09
CA MET A 164 -11.76 -8.97 8.63
C MET A 164 -11.40 -7.99 7.51
N VAL A 165 -10.74 -8.47 6.44
CA VAL A 165 -10.44 -7.65 5.26
C VAL A 165 -11.73 -7.10 4.65
N ARG A 166 -12.76 -7.94 4.43
CA ARG A 166 -14.02 -7.51 3.82
C ARG A 166 -14.78 -6.50 4.66
N VAL A 167 -14.86 -6.74 5.98
CA VAL A 167 -15.49 -5.80 6.93
C VAL A 167 -14.79 -4.44 6.92
N GLU A 168 -13.46 -4.46 6.91
CA GLU A 168 -12.68 -3.23 6.95
C GLU A 168 -12.75 -2.46 5.62
N GLU A 169 -12.74 -3.14 4.47
CA GLU A 169 -12.97 -2.53 3.16
C GLU A 169 -14.35 -1.86 3.08
N ALA A 170 -15.40 -2.55 3.56
CA ALA A 170 -16.75 -1.98 3.63
C ALA A 170 -16.80 -0.74 4.53
N TYR A 171 -16.17 -0.80 5.71
CA TYR A 171 -16.07 0.35 6.61
C TYR A 171 -15.43 1.57 5.91
N TRP A 172 -14.30 1.40 5.23
CA TRP A 172 -13.64 2.51 4.56
C TRP A 172 -14.43 3.02 3.34
N ALA A 173 -15.15 2.15 2.64
CA ALA A 173 -16.08 2.57 1.58
C ALA A 173 -17.20 3.46 2.14
N ASP A 174 -17.77 3.11 3.30
CA ASP A 174 -18.78 3.91 4.01
C ASP A 174 -18.21 5.25 4.51
N GLN A 175 -16.90 5.32 4.78
CA GLN A 175 -16.19 6.57 5.07
C GLN A 175 -15.81 7.37 3.82
N ASN A 176 -16.38 7.05 2.65
CA ASN A 176 -16.10 7.69 1.35
C ASN A 176 -14.65 7.58 0.87
N VAL A 177 -13.91 6.53 1.27
CA VAL A 177 -12.64 6.20 0.65
C VAL A 177 -12.90 5.50 -0.68
N THR A 178 -12.78 6.24 -1.77
CA THR A 178 -13.08 5.76 -3.14
C THR A 178 -11.83 5.44 -3.95
N GLY A 179 -10.64 5.61 -3.36
CA GLY A 179 -9.36 5.36 -4.02
C GLY A 179 -8.17 5.50 -3.10
N VAL A 180 -7.02 5.06 -3.59
CA VAL A 180 -5.78 5.00 -2.81
C VAL A 180 -4.59 5.64 -3.55
N PRO A 181 -3.60 6.16 -2.81
CA PRO A 181 -3.54 6.20 -1.35
C PRO A 181 -4.54 7.19 -0.76
N ALA A 182 -5.06 6.86 0.42
CA ALA A 182 -5.78 7.78 1.27
C ALA A 182 -5.10 7.77 2.66
N PHE A 183 -4.74 8.93 3.16
CA PHE A 183 -4.12 9.08 4.48
C PHE A 183 -5.14 9.61 5.46
N ILE A 184 -5.38 8.88 6.53
CA ILE A 184 -6.31 9.28 7.59
C ILE A 184 -5.48 9.77 8.77
N LEU A 185 -5.46 11.07 8.99
CA LEU A 185 -4.67 11.71 10.05
C LEU A 185 -5.53 11.87 11.32
N GLY A 186 -5.01 11.33 12.44
CA GLY A 186 -5.67 11.39 13.73
C GLY A 186 -7.08 10.77 13.76
N GLY A 187 -7.34 9.79 12.90
CA GLY A 187 -8.64 9.10 12.79
C GLY A 187 -9.79 9.95 12.25
N ARG A 188 -9.53 11.16 11.77
CA ARG A 188 -10.60 12.13 11.44
C ARG A 188 -10.44 12.84 10.11
N MET A 189 -9.23 12.98 9.62
CA MET A 189 -8.96 13.82 8.46
C MET A 189 -8.38 13.00 7.32
N MET A 190 -9.12 12.88 6.24
CA MET A 190 -8.66 12.22 5.03
C MET A 190 -7.89 13.18 4.12
N VAL A 191 -6.68 12.80 3.76
CA VAL A 191 -5.87 13.42 2.70
C VAL A 191 -5.74 12.44 1.56
N PRO A 192 -6.45 12.66 0.44
CA PRO A 192 -6.45 11.74 -0.69
C PRO A 192 -5.21 11.94 -1.57
N GLY A 193 -4.72 10.84 -2.12
CA GLY A 193 -3.64 10.82 -3.11
C GLY A 193 -2.24 10.97 -2.52
N ALA A 194 -1.23 10.80 -3.38
CA ALA A 194 0.18 10.94 -3.05
C ALA A 194 0.60 12.42 -3.08
N GLN A 195 0.05 13.22 -2.17
CA GLN A 195 0.30 14.66 -2.07
C GLN A 195 1.77 14.97 -1.78
N ASP A 196 2.18 16.20 -2.02
CA ASP A 196 3.53 16.65 -1.70
C ASP A 196 3.74 16.80 -0.18
N PRO A 197 4.97 16.57 0.33
CA PRO A 197 5.26 16.65 1.75
C PRO A 197 4.79 17.94 2.41
N ASP A 198 4.97 19.08 1.76
CA ASP A 198 4.56 20.40 2.28
C ASP A 198 3.06 20.50 2.54
N MET A 199 2.25 19.81 1.73
CA MET A 199 0.81 19.77 1.96
C MET A 199 0.47 19.02 3.24
N PHE A 200 1.07 17.86 3.47
CA PHE A 200 0.89 17.10 4.71
C PHE A 200 1.39 17.88 5.93
N ILE A 201 2.56 18.52 5.83
CA ILE A 201 3.14 19.33 6.90
C ILE A 201 2.17 20.43 7.31
N ARG A 202 1.66 21.22 6.35
CA ARG A 202 0.67 22.27 6.64
C ARG A 202 -0.60 21.72 7.31
N VAL A 203 -1.09 20.58 6.84
CA VAL A 203 -2.28 19.95 7.42
C VAL A 203 -2.01 19.51 8.86
N ILE A 204 -0.91 18.86 9.13
CA ILE A 204 -0.53 18.39 10.47
C ILE A 204 -0.36 19.59 11.42
N GLU A 205 0.38 20.60 11.01
CA GLU A 205 0.58 21.80 11.83
C GLU A 205 -0.71 22.55 12.16
N SER A 206 -1.56 22.76 11.14
CA SER A 206 -2.77 23.57 11.28
C SER A 206 -3.95 22.83 11.93
N LYS A 207 -4.01 21.52 11.84
CA LYS A 207 -5.19 20.74 12.23
C LYS A 207 -4.93 19.69 13.29
N VAL A 208 -3.72 19.15 13.38
CA VAL A 208 -3.37 18.15 14.38
C VAL A 208 -2.73 18.83 15.60
N LEU A 209 -1.66 19.59 15.39
CA LEU A 209 -0.95 20.26 16.48
C LEU A 209 -1.74 21.43 17.07
N ALA A 210 -2.40 22.24 16.24
CA ALA A 210 -3.21 23.35 16.74
C ALA A 210 -4.45 22.91 17.53
N ALA A 211 -4.93 21.68 17.36
CA ALA A 211 -6.05 21.12 18.13
C ALA A 211 -5.59 20.47 19.45
N ALA A 212 -4.28 20.27 19.64
CA ALA A 212 -3.67 19.71 20.83
C ALA A 212 -3.07 20.79 21.77
N ALA A 213 -3.04 22.03 21.33
CA ALA A 213 -2.59 23.19 22.09
C ALA A 213 -3.77 23.93 22.75
#